data_04453f1970acc66a7bd1865ba84f3457
#
_entry.id   04453f1970acc66a7bd1865ba84f3457
#
_cell.length_a   1.000
_cell.length_b   1.000
_cell.length_c   1.000
_cell.angle_alpha   90.00
_cell.angle_beta   90.00
_cell.angle_gamma   90.00
#
_symmetry.space_group_name_H-M   'P 1'
#
loop_
_entity.id
_entity.type
_entity.pdbx_description
1 polymer ?
#
loop_
_entity_poly.entity_id
_entity_poly.type
_entity_poly.pdbx_seq_one_letter_code
_entity_poly.pdbx_strand_id
1 'polypeptide(L)'
;MNIPLEIDNNIILMQVGVNNSKPLRFIFDTGASHTILHSRRGSELGLKPEEQVSGTATGGAIEGSLTSGVSLKVVGAEVSNQQIGMIDFPVPPGFEFDGVIGYDFINAFVVEIDYLKKIMNLYDPRTYSYRGRGEVIPLVLDDRRIPLVHVTIIPPAGAQLNAVLGVDTGADRAFIFNNPFVKKHGLVAAMTNIKESAGRGAGGEQQIVVGRAKAAQVGRFVFTNPTVGLVRDPERDGAAKEGDGVIGGEIFRRFKVIIDYSRRQMILEPNHDLNAPYPVDPGE
;
A
#
# COMPACT_ATOMS: atom_id res chain seq x y z
N MET A 1 -20.81 4.94 -5.37
CA MET A 1 -20.23 5.27 -6.69
C MET A 1 -19.41 4.07 -7.12
N ASN A 2 -19.50 3.69 -8.40
CA ASN A 2 -18.70 2.56 -8.90
C ASN A 2 -17.53 3.14 -9.72
N ILE A 3 -16.40 3.37 -9.08
CA ILE A 3 -15.16 3.82 -9.73
C ILE A 3 -14.48 2.56 -10.28
N PRO A 4 -14.28 2.45 -11.61
CA PRO A 4 -13.60 1.31 -12.18
C PRO A 4 -12.11 1.30 -11.79
N LEU A 5 -11.60 0.12 -11.48
CA LEU A 5 -10.21 -0.13 -11.14
C LEU A 5 -9.55 -1.02 -12.17
N GLU A 6 -8.28 -0.82 -12.39
CA GLU A 6 -7.37 -1.80 -12.95
C GLU A 6 -6.56 -2.43 -11.81
N ILE A 7 -6.35 -3.73 -11.86
CA ILE A 7 -5.53 -4.44 -10.87
C ILE A 7 -4.44 -5.17 -11.63
N ASP A 8 -3.21 -4.79 -11.35
CA ASP A 8 -2.01 -5.39 -11.93
C ASP A 8 -1.07 -5.83 -10.81
N ASN A 9 -0.71 -7.12 -10.79
CA ASN A 9 0.10 -7.71 -9.71
C ASN A 9 -0.37 -7.34 -8.29
N ASN A 10 -1.68 -7.37 -8.04
CA ASN A 10 -2.33 -6.97 -6.78
C ASN A 10 -2.30 -5.46 -6.47
N ILE A 11 -1.64 -4.65 -7.29
CA ILE A 11 -1.62 -3.18 -7.17
C ILE A 11 -2.87 -2.60 -7.81
N ILE A 12 -3.49 -1.65 -7.14
CA ILE A 12 -4.68 -0.95 -7.60
C ILE A 12 -4.27 0.28 -8.41
N LEU A 13 -4.77 0.36 -9.64
CA LEU A 13 -4.62 1.51 -10.51
C LEU A 13 -5.99 2.11 -10.83
N MET A 14 -6.05 3.44 -10.86
CA MET A 14 -7.28 4.18 -11.13
C MET A 14 -7.03 5.44 -11.93
N GLN A 15 -8.09 5.95 -12.57
CA GLN A 15 -8.04 7.19 -13.34
C GLN A 15 -8.34 8.39 -12.46
N VAL A 16 -7.44 9.37 -12.44
CA VAL A 16 -7.53 10.59 -11.64
C VAL A 16 -7.29 11.81 -12.50
N GLY A 17 -8.23 12.75 -12.52
CA GLY A 17 -8.01 14.08 -13.09
C GLY A 17 -7.23 14.94 -12.09
N VAL A 18 -6.23 15.65 -12.57
CA VAL A 18 -5.47 16.65 -11.82
C VAL A 18 -5.86 18.02 -12.36
N ASN A 19 -6.53 18.85 -11.55
CA ASN A 19 -7.17 20.08 -12.01
C ASN A 19 -8.12 19.80 -13.21
N ASN A 20 -7.88 20.42 -14.35
CA ASN A 20 -8.65 20.23 -15.56
C ASN A 20 -7.99 19.28 -16.58
N SER A 21 -7.07 18.42 -16.13
CA SER A 21 -6.38 17.49 -17.03
C SER A 21 -7.33 16.41 -17.57
N LYS A 22 -6.91 15.74 -18.63
CA LYS A 22 -7.41 14.40 -18.94
C LYS A 22 -7.05 13.46 -17.78
N PRO A 23 -7.82 12.39 -17.54
CA PRO A 23 -7.49 11.42 -16.51
C PRO A 23 -6.08 10.87 -16.69
N LEU A 24 -5.34 10.78 -15.60
CA LEU A 24 -4.02 10.21 -15.46
C LEU A 24 -4.11 8.90 -14.67
N ARG A 25 -3.16 8.00 -14.84
CA ARG A 25 -3.15 6.69 -14.20
C ARG A 25 -2.40 6.73 -12.87
N PHE A 26 -3.10 6.52 -11.77
CA PHE A 26 -2.54 6.59 -10.41
C PHE A 26 -2.62 5.24 -9.71
N ILE A 27 -1.60 4.92 -8.92
CA ILE A 27 -1.65 3.86 -7.91
C ILE A 27 -2.49 4.38 -6.73
N PHE A 28 -3.40 3.56 -6.21
CA PHE A 28 -4.10 3.81 -4.95
C PHE A 28 -3.32 3.15 -3.81
N ASP A 29 -2.75 3.96 -2.92
CA ASP A 29 -1.73 3.52 -1.97
C ASP A 29 -2.00 4.04 -0.55
N THR A 30 -2.43 3.15 0.34
CA THR A 30 -2.62 3.45 1.77
C THR A 30 -1.32 3.54 2.55
N GLY A 31 -0.21 3.07 1.99
CA GLY A 31 1.14 3.22 2.52
C GLY A 31 1.80 4.57 2.18
N ALA A 32 1.14 5.40 1.37
CA ALA A 32 1.61 6.74 1.01
C ALA A 32 0.99 7.82 1.92
N SER A 33 1.81 8.58 2.62
CA SER A 33 1.37 9.70 3.47
C SER A 33 0.83 10.90 2.69
N HIS A 34 1.25 11.05 1.44
CA HIS A 34 0.87 12.15 0.55
C HIS A 34 0.60 11.65 -0.85
N THR A 35 -0.33 12.31 -1.53
CA THR A 35 -0.47 12.15 -2.98
C THR A 35 0.75 12.71 -3.67
N ILE A 36 1.30 11.97 -4.61
CA ILE A 36 2.44 12.39 -5.43
C ILE A 36 2.11 12.27 -6.91
N LEU A 37 2.66 13.19 -7.69
CA LEU A 37 2.61 13.21 -9.14
C LEU A 37 4.04 13.19 -9.68
N HIS A 38 4.29 12.45 -10.75
CA HIS A 38 5.60 12.47 -11.39
C HIS A 38 5.93 13.89 -11.88
N SER A 39 7.13 14.40 -11.55
CA SER A 39 7.53 15.80 -11.80
C SER A 39 7.34 16.22 -13.26
N ARG A 40 7.63 15.30 -14.21
CA ARG A 40 7.38 15.55 -15.63
C ARG A 40 5.91 15.84 -15.91
N ARG A 41 4.99 15.05 -15.31
CA ARG A 41 3.53 15.26 -15.47
C ARG A 41 3.09 16.57 -14.85
N GLY A 42 3.62 16.89 -13.65
CA GLY A 42 3.37 18.18 -13.02
C GLY A 42 3.75 19.35 -13.92
N SER A 43 4.93 19.29 -14.54
CA SER A 43 5.41 20.29 -15.49
C SER A 43 4.53 20.39 -16.75
N GLU A 44 4.13 19.26 -17.33
CA GLU A 44 3.23 19.20 -18.49
C GLU A 44 1.85 19.83 -18.19
N LEU A 45 1.39 19.75 -16.94
CA LEU A 45 0.16 20.35 -16.45
C LEU A 45 0.31 21.82 -16.01
N GLY A 46 1.52 22.37 -16.08
CA GLY A 46 1.82 23.76 -15.67
C GLY A 46 1.80 23.97 -14.16
N LEU A 47 1.91 22.91 -13.36
CA LEU A 47 2.04 23.01 -11.90
C LEU A 47 3.41 23.60 -11.56
N LYS A 48 3.42 24.49 -10.56
CA LYS A 48 4.65 25.19 -10.16
C LYS A 48 5.15 24.62 -8.84
N PRO A 49 6.44 24.22 -8.76
CA PRO A 49 7.04 23.87 -7.49
C PRO A 49 7.10 25.09 -6.56
N GLU A 50 6.68 24.93 -5.31
CA GLU A 50 6.64 25.97 -4.29
C GLU A 50 7.73 25.77 -3.24
N GLU A 51 7.89 24.56 -2.73
CA GLU A 51 8.81 24.21 -1.67
C GLU A 51 9.58 22.95 -2.04
N GLN A 52 10.90 22.95 -1.84
CA GLN A 52 11.73 21.76 -2.01
C GLN A 52 11.63 20.88 -0.77
N VAL A 53 11.41 19.60 -0.97
CA VAL A 53 11.29 18.62 0.10
C VAL A 53 12.17 17.41 -0.16
N SER A 54 12.59 16.78 0.92
CA SER A 54 13.29 15.50 0.88
C SER A 54 12.66 14.53 1.87
N GLY A 55 12.76 13.25 1.58
CA GLY A 55 12.21 12.20 2.40
C GLY A 55 12.82 10.85 2.14
N THR A 56 12.19 9.82 2.66
CA THR A 56 12.55 8.43 2.40
C THR A 56 11.32 7.66 1.96
N ALA A 57 11.49 6.80 0.97
CA ALA A 57 10.50 5.85 0.50
C ALA A 57 11.13 4.47 0.35
N THR A 58 10.34 3.46 0.04
CA THR A 58 10.86 2.15 -0.36
C THR A 58 11.86 2.33 -1.52
N GLY A 59 13.06 1.79 -1.35
CA GLY A 59 14.16 1.92 -2.31
C GLY A 59 15.15 3.04 -2.01
N GLY A 60 14.89 3.94 -1.04
CA GLY A 60 15.87 4.94 -0.60
C GLY A 60 15.34 6.37 -0.43
N ALA A 61 16.26 7.32 -0.48
CA ALA A 61 15.95 8.74 -0.37
C ALA A 61 15.19 9.23 -1.62
N ILE A 62 14.30 10.18 -1.39
CA ILE A 62 13.56 10.90 -2.43
C ILE A 62 13.75 12.41 -2.25
N GLU A 63 13.82 13.10 -3.37
CA GLU A 63 13.82 14.56 -3.44
C GLU A 63 12.69 15.00 -4.36
N GLY A 64 12.10 16.14 -4.08
CA GLY A 64 11.01 16.67 -4.87
C GLY A 64 10.57 18.04 -4.41
N SER A 65 9.40 18.44 -4.84
CA SER A 65 8.79 19.72 -4.43
C SER A 65 7.33 19.52 -4.07
N LEU A 66 6.79 20.42 -3.26
CA LEU A 66 5.36 20.53 -3.02
C LEU A 66 4.74 21.54 -3.98
N THR A 67 3.47 21.33 -4.30
CA THR A 67 2.62 22.29 -5.02
C THR A 67 1.23 22.28 -4.39
N SER A 68 0.64 23.46 -4.21
CA SER A 68 -0.64 23.63 -3.53
C SER A 68 -1.75 24.02 -4.51
N GLY A 69 -3.01 24.03 -4.02
CA GLY A 69 -4.15 24.43 -4.79
C GLY A 69 -4.58 23.41 -5.87
N VAL A 70 -4.16 22.16 -5.73
CA VAL A 70 -4.47 21.10 -6.69
C VAL A 70 -5.82 20.46 -6.36
N SER A 71 -6.65 20.25 -7.39
CA SER A 71 -7.87 19.46 -7.32
C SER A 71 -7.64 18.08 -7.90
N LEU A 72 -8.01 17.05 -7.13
CA LEU A 72 -7.94 15.65 -7.53
C LEU A 72 -9.36 15.14 -7.75
N LYS A 73 -9.64 14.65 -8.96
CA LYS A 73 -10.98 14.25 -9.37
C LYS A 73 -11.02 12.80 -9.82
N VAL A 74 -11.94 12.06 -9.27
CA VAL A 74 -12.32 10.72 -9.72
C VAL A 74 -13.79 10.68 -10.11
N VAL A 75 -14.27 9.58 -10.67
CA VAL A 75 -15.70 9.45 -11.01
C VAL A 75 -16.57 9.73 -9.78
N GLY A 76 -17.34 10.81 -9.82
CA GLY A 76 -18.32 11.20 -8.80
C GLY A 76 -17.75 11.79 -7.51
N ALA A 77 -16.43 12.04 -7.40
CA ALA A 77 -15.83 12.70 -6.24
C ALA A 77 -14.67 13.61 -6.64
N GLU A 78 -14.50 14.68 -5.88
CA GLU A 78 -13.42 15.65 -6.05
C GLU A 78 -12.93 16.11 -4.67
N VAL A 79 -11.61 16.19 -4.51
CA VAL A 79 -10.96 16.79 -3.34
C VAL A 79 -10.13 17.96 -3.84
N SER A 80 -10.54 19.17 -3.48
CA SER A 80 -9.93 20.40 -3.97
C SER A 80 -8.94 20.98 -2.98
N ASN A 81 -8.12 21.92 -3.46
CA ASN A 81 -7.15 22.68 -2.67
C ASN A 81 -6.15 21.78 -1.92
N GLN A 82 -5.71 20.71 -2.57
CA GLN A 82 -4.71 19.80 -2.02
C GLN A 82 -3.30 20.35 -2.22
N GLN A 83 -2.41 20.02 -1.28
CA GLN A 83 -0.98 20.10 -1.47
C GLN A 83 -0.47 18.71 -1.82
N ILE A 84 0.19 18.57 -2.95
CA ILE A 84 0.73 17.29 -3.44
C ILE A 84 2.23 17.38 -3.66
N GLY A 85 2.90 16.22 -3.62
CA GLY A 85 4.31 16.11 -3.97
C GLY A 85 4.50 16.00 -5.49
N MET A 86 5.53 16.64 -6.02
CA MET A 86 6.05 16.40 -7.36
C MET A 86 7.43 15.77 -7.22
N ILE A 87 7.56 14.49 -7.61
CA ILE A 87 8.74 13.66 -7.36
C ILE A 87 9.10 12.91 -8.64
N ASP A 88 10.38 12.79 -8.91
CA ASP A 88 10.88 11.90 -9.95
C ASP A 88 11.08 10.50 -9.33
N PHE A 89 10.16 9.61 -9.65
CA PHE A 89 10.24 8.21 -9.24
C PHE A 89 10.43 7.29 -10.45
N PRO A 90 11.11 6.14 -10.27
CA PRO A 90 11.31 5.20 -11.36
C PRO A 90 9.97 4.54 -11.74
N VAL A 91 9.68 4.53 -13.05
CA VAL A 91 8.53 3.84 -13.62
C VAL A 91 9.02 2.56 -14.29
N PRO A 92 8.67 1.37 -13.79
CA PRO A 92 9.12 0.12 -14.38
C PRO A 92 8.56 -0.05 -15.80
N PRO A 93 9.34 -0.58 -16.75
CA PRO A 93 8.84 -0.91 -18.08
C PRO A 93 7.62 -1.85 -18.01
N GLY A 94 6.55 -1.51 -18.71
CA GLY A 94 5.31 -2.29 -18.74
C GLY A 94 4.37 -2.06 -17.55
N PHE A 95 4.76 -1.26 -16.54
CA PHE A 95 3.90 -0.85 -15.43
C PHE A 95 3.88 0.69 -15.34
N GLU A 96 3.22 1.32 -16.30
CA GLU A 96 3.19 2.77 -16.41
C GLU A 96 2.15 3.38 -15.49
N PHE A 97 2.54 4.43 -14.75
CA PHE A 97 1.66 5.27 -13.94
C PHE A 97 2.21 6.69 -13.82
N ASP A 98 1.34 7.64 -13.52
CA ASP A 98 1.66 9.06 -13.49
C ASP A 98 1.84 9.58 -12.07
N GLY A 99 1.26 8.89 -11.07
CA GLY A 99 1.29 9.33 -9.68
C GLY A 99 0.76 8.27 -8.72
N VAL A 100 0.70 8.64 -7.46
CA VAL A 100 0.22 7.81 -6.34
C VAL A 100 -0.78 8.63 -5.53
N ILE A 101 -1.98 8.10 -5.31
CA ILE A 101 -2.97 8.66 -4.39
C ILE A 101 -2.62 8.21 -2.98
N GLY A 102 -2.42 9.15 -2.06
CA GLY A 102 -2.07 8.91 -0.67
C GLY A 102 -3.15 9.34 0.33
N TYR A 103 -2.74 9.36 1.61
CA TYR A 103 -3.61 9.66 2.76
C TYR A 103 -4.41 10.94 2.61
N ASP A 104 -3.84 12.03 2.09
CA ASP A 104 -4.48 13.34 1.92
C ASP A 104 -5.78 13.27 1.12
N PHE A 105 -5.83 12.44 0.07
CA PHE A 105 -7.06 12.16 -0.66
C PHE A 105 -7.92 11.10 0.04
N ILE A 106 -7.29 9.99 0.46
CA ILE A 106 -8.01 8.81 0.97
C ILE A 106 -8.79 9.14 2.24
N ASN A 107 -8.21 9.94 3.14
CA ASN A 107 -8.83 10.33 4.42
C ASN A 107 -10.13 11.13 4.28
N ALA A 108 -10.41 11.70 3.10
CA ALA A 108 -11.67 12.39 2.85
C ALA A 108 -12.88 11.46 2.77
N PHE A 109 -12.68 10.15 2.67
CA PHE A 109 -13.72 9.16 2.38
C PHE A 109 -13.62 7.91 3.28
N VAL A 110 -14.73 7.18 3.39
CA VAL A 110 -14.68 5.75 3.65
C VAL A 110 -14.56 5.06 2.30
N VAL A 111 -13.49 4.28 2.12
CA VAL A 111 -13.16 3.64 0.85
C VAL A 111 -13.50 2.15 0.91
N GLU A 112 -14.36 1.68 0.03
CA GLU A 112 -14.68 0.26 -0.17
C GLU A 112 -14.07 -0.22 -1.48
N ILE A 113 -13.25 -1.27 -1.44
CA ILE A 113 -12.55 -1.86 -2.57
C ILE A 113 -13.04 -3.29 -2.77
N ASP A 114 -13.66 -3.56 -3.91
CA ASP A 114 -14.03 -4.92 -4.33
C ASP A 114 -13.05 -5.36 -5.43
N TYR A 115 -12.04 -6.14 -5.02
CA TYR A 115 -10.99 -6.62 -5.92
C TYR A 115 -11.52 -7.53 -7.02
N LEU A 116 -12.56 -8.33 -6.73
CA LEU A 116 -13.13 -9.24 -7.73
C LEU A 116 -13.90 -8.50 -8.81
N LYS A 117 -14.69 -7.50 -8.41
CA LYS A 117 -15.45 -6.69 -9.36
C LYS A 117 -14.62 -5.58 -9.98
N LYS A 118 -13.41 -5.35 -9.45
CA LYS A 118 -12.52 -4.25 -9.84
C LYS A 118 -13.21 -2.90 -9.76
N ILE A 119 -13.87 -2.64 -8.64
CA ILE A 119 -14.55 -1.38 -8.37
C ILE A 119 -14.19 -0.84 -6.99
N MET A 120 -14.18 0.48 -6.88
CA MET A 120 -14.06 1.22 -5.64
C MET A 120 -15.31 2.06 -5.42
N ASN A 121 -15.76 2.11 -4.19
CA ASN A 121 -16.80 3.03 -3.76
C ASN A 121 -16.24 3.99 -2.71
N LEU A 122 -16.58 5.27 -2.86
CA LEU A 122 -16.25 6.31 -1.88
C LEU A 122 -17.55 6.76 -1.20
N TYR A 123 -17.51 6.85 0.13
CA TYR A 123 -18.64 7.26 0.95
C TYR A 123 -18.26 8.43 1.84
N ASP A 124 -19.22 9.30 2.15
CA ASP A 124 -19.05 10.35 3.16
C ASP A 124 -18.91 9.70 4.55
N PRO A 125 -17.79 9.95 5.26
CA PRO A 125 -17.56 9.35 6.57
C PRO A 125 -18.64 9.67 7.61
N ARG A 126 -19.32 10.83 7.48
CA ARG A 126 -20.36 11.29 8.41
C ARG A 126 -21.65 10.49 8.32
N THR A 127 -21.94 9.95 7.14
CA THR A 127 -23.20 9.22 6.88
C THR A 127 -23.00 7.72 6.68
N TYR A 128 -21.76 7.28 6.49
CA TYR A 128 -21.47 5.86 6.27
C TYR A 128 -21.76 5.02 7.51
N SER A 129 -22.43 3.90 7.30
CA SER A 129 -22.68 2.89 8.32
C SER A 129 -22.49 1.50 7.71
N TYR A 130 -21.54 0.75 8.26
CA TYR A 130 -21.31 -0.62 7.84
C TYR A 130 -22.41 -1.55 8.37
N ARG A 131 -22.98 -2.39 7.51
CA ARG A 131 -24.04 -3.35 7.85
C ARG A 131 -23.73 -4.77 7.36
N GLY A 132 -22.50 -5.03 6.93
CA GLY A 132 -22.07 -6.35 6.46
C GLY A 132 -21.68 -7.30 7.60
N ARG A 133 -21.03 -8.40 7.23
CA ARG A 133 -20.55 -9.46 8.15
C ARG A 133 -19.03 -9.58 8.18
N GLY A 134 -18.32 -8.59 7.65
CA GLY A 134 -16.86 -8.52 7.68
C GLY A 134 -16.35 -8.35 9.11
N GLU A 135 -15.10 -8.69 9.30
CA GLU A 135 -14.41 -8.42 10.55
C GLU A 135 -13.91 -6.99 10.59
N VAL A 136 -14.22 -6.32 11.69
CA VAL A 136 -13.73 -4.96 11.97
C VAL A 136 -12.41 -5.08 12.70
N ILE A 137 -11.34 -4.58 12.08
CA ILE A 137 -9.98 -4.60 12.60
C ILE A 137 -9.59 -3.16 12.97
N PRO A 138 -9.25 -2.90 14.23
CA PRO A 138 -8.77 -1.59 14.66
C PRO A 138 -7.47 -1.20 13.95
N LEU A 139 -7.34 0.06 13.57
CA LEU A 139 -6.13 0.65 13.01
C LEU A 139 -5.54 1.68 13.97
N VAL A 140 -4.22 1.77 14.00
CA VAL A 140 -3.49 2.87 14.61
C VAL A 140 -2.83 3.65 13.48
N LEU A 141 -2.90 4.97 13.50
CA LEU A 141 -2.17 5.78 12.53
C LEU A 141 -0.82 6.15 13.13
N ASP A 142 0.25 5.93 12.38
CA ASP A 142 1.59 6.41 12.74
C ASP A 142 1.72 7.93 12.54
N ASP A 143 2.87 8.50 12.84
CA ASP A 143 3.12 9.95 12.69
C ASP A 143 3.06 10.41 11.23
N ARG A 144 3.25 9.49 10.28
CA ARG A 144 3.12 9.73 8.84
C ARG A 144 1.71 9.47 8.31
N ARG A 145 0.76 9.16 9.20
CA ARG A 145 -0.63 8.82 8.86
C ARG A 145 -0.80 7.46 8.15
N ILE A 146 0.20 6.60 8.20
CA ILE A 146 0.09 5.23 7.67
C ILE A 146 -0.76 4.39 8.65
N PRO A 147 -1.77 3.66 8.17
CA PRO A 147 -2.59 2.79 9.02
C PRO A 147 -1.82 1.52 9.39
N LEU A 148 -1.72 1.25 10.68
CA LEU A 148 -1.02 0.09 11.24
C LEU A 148 -2.01 -0.92 11.79
N VAL A 149 -1.68 -2.22 11.64
CA VAL A 149 -2.46 -3.37 12.11
C VAL A 149 -1.57 -4.38 12.81
N HIS A 150 -2.10 -5.05 13.85
CA HIS A 150 -1.41 -6.16 14.50
C HIS A 150 -1.51 -7.44 13.66
N VAL A 151 -0.39 -8.10 13.47
CA VAL A 151 -0.26 -9.35 12.72
C VAL A 151 0.55 -10.34 13.55
N THR A 152 0.14 -11.60 13.53
CA THR A 152 0.95 -12.69 14.05
C THR A 152 1.57 -13.44 12.89
N ILE A 153 2.86 -13.70 12.93
CA ILE A 153 3.59 -14.50 11.94
C ILE A 153 4.21 -15.72 12.59
N ILE A 154 4.10 -16.87 11.94
CA ILE A 154 4.69 -18.13 12.35
C ILE A 154 5.68 -18.53 11.25
N PRO A 155 6.99 -18.37 11.46
CA PRO A 155 7.99 -18.83 10.51
C PRO A 155 8.04 -20.37 10.47
N PRO A 156 8.65 -20.99 9.43
CA PRO A 156 8.83 -22.45 9.37
C PRO A 156 9.64 -23.02 10.54
N ALA A 157 10.65 -22.28 10.98
CA ALA A 157 11.44 -22.59 12.18
C ALA A 157 11.33 -21.43 13.17
N GLY A 158 11.18 -21.76 14.46
CA GLY A 158 11.11 -20.78 15.52
C GLY A 158 9.70 -20.57 16.09
N ALA A 159 9.60 -19.59 16.98
CA ALA A 159 8.38 -19.27 17.69
C ALA A 159 7.47 -18.32 16.89
N GLN A 160 6.22 -18.28 17.28
CA GLN A 160 5.29 -17.26 16.86
C GLN A 160 5.77 -15.86 17.22
N LEU A 161 5.67 -14.93 16.32
CA LEU A 161 6.07 -13.53 16.47
C LEU A 161 4.86 -12.61 16.28
N ASN A 162 4.80 -11.57 17.08
CA ASN A 162 3.85 -10.48 16.89
C ASN A 162 4.55 -9.33 16.16
N ALA A 163 3.89 -8.78 15.17
CA ALA A 163 4.36 -7.68 14.36
C ALA A 163 3.28 -6.59 14.24
N VAL A 164 3.70 -5.36 14.05
CA VAL A 164 2.84 -4.23 13.69
C VAL A 164 3.15 -3.84 12.26
N LEU A 165 2.20 -4.03 11.36
CA LEU A 165 2.41 -3.83 9.92
C LEU A 165 1.55 -2.67 9.39
N GLY A 166 2.14 -1.89 8.47
CA GLY A 166 1.40 -0.92 7.68
C GLY A 166 0.43 -1.60 6.72
N VAL A 167 -0.79 -1.07 6.63
CA VAL A 167 -1.78 -1.47 5.61
C VAL A 167 -1.41 -0.75 4.32
N ASP A 168 -0.91 -1.48 3.33
CA ASP A 168 -0.27 -0.93 2.13
C ASP A 168 -0.86 -1.54 0.86
N THR A 169 -1.80 -0.83 0.23
CA THR A 169 -2.40 -1.25 -1.05
C THR A 169 -1.48 -0.98 -2.25
N GLY A 170 -0.38 -0.27 -2.05
CA GLY A 170 0.70 -0.06 -3.02
C GLY A 170 1.76 -1.17 -3.01
N ALA A 171 1.70 -2.11 -2.05
CA ALA A 171 2.56 -3.29 -2.02
C ALA A 171 1.87 -4.49 -2.69
N ASP A 172 2.58 -5.20 -3.58
CA ASP A 172 2.06 -6.32 -4.37
C ASP A 172 2.00 -7.65 -3.58
N ARG A 173 2.87 -7.83 -2.58
CA ARG A 173 3.07 -9.08 -1.83
C ARG A 173 2.12 -9.22 -0.65
N ALA A 174 2.06 -10.42 -0.06
CA ALA A 174 1.26 -10.69 1.12
C ALA A 174 1.78 -9.94 2.36
N PHE A 175 3.06 -10.15 2.68
CA PHE A 175 3.73 -9.51 3.80
C PHE A 175 5.16 -9.16 3.40
N ILE A 176 5.63 -7.98 3.82
CA ILE A 176 7.03 -7.56 3.68
C ILE A 176 7.48 -7.09 5.05
N PHE A 177 8.52 -7.71 5.59
CA PHE A 177 9.11 -7.33 6.89
C PHE A 177 10.33 -6.45 6.67
N ASN A 178 10.41 -5.37 7.43
CA ASN A 178 11.53 -4.43 7.38
C ASN A 178 12.82 -5.04 7.99
N ASN A 179 13.96 -4.44 7.63
CA ASN A 179 15.28 -4.96 8.03
C ASN A 179 15.48 -5.06 9.56
N PRO A 180 15.08 -4.09 10.40
CA PRO A 180 15.19 -4.19 11.84
C PRO A 180 14.46 -5.41 12.41
N PHE A 181 13.22 -5.66 11.98
CA PHE A 181 12.44 -6.81 12.43
C PHE A 181 13.05 -8.13 11.94
N VAL A 182 13.46 -8.18 10.67
CA VAL A 182 14.13 -9.34 10.06
C VAL A 182 15.39 -9.73 10.84
N LYS A 183 16.26 -8.75 11.16
CA LYS A 183 17.48 -8.98 11.93
C LYS A 183 17.20 -9.38 13.37
N LYS A 184 16.33 -8.66 14.06
CA LYS A 184 15.96 -8.91 15.46
C LYS A 184 15.49 -10.34 15.68
N HIS A 185 14.73 -10.89 14.73
CA HIS A 185 14.14 -12.23 14.85
C HIS A 185 14.84 -13.30 14.02
N GLY A 186 15.94 -13.00 13.35
CA GLY A 186 16.69 -13.95 12.53
C GLY A 186 15.85 -14.59 11.41
N LEU A 187 14.91 -13.84 10.83
CA LEU A 187 13.89 -14.39 9.93
C LEU A 187 14.47 -15.05 8.68
N VAL A 188 15.59 -14.54 8.15
CA VAL A 188 16.22 -15.15 6.96
C VAL A 188 16.65 -16.59 7.26
N ALA A 189 17.25 -16.84 8.44
CA ALA A 189 17.67 -18.18 8.85
C ALA A 189 16.49 -19.09 9.24
N ALA A 190 15.36 -18.51 9.67
CA ALA A 190 14.16 -19.24 10.04
C ALA A 190 13.29 -19.66 8.84
N MET A 191 13.55 -19.10 7.64
CA MET A 191 12.84 -19.45 6.41
C MET A 191 13.54 -20.58 5.66
N THR A 192 12.75 -21.32 4.89
CA THR A 192 13.24 -22.36 3.97
C THR A 192 12.96 -21.96 2.52
N ASN A 193 13.78 -22.46 1.59
CA ASN A 193 13.60 -22.21 0.15
C ASN A 193 13.47 -20.72 -0.20
N ILE A 194 14.39 -19.93 0.37
CA ILE A 194 14.43 -18.49 0.10
C ILE A 194 15.05 -18.20 -1.27
N LYS A 195 14.55 -17.15 -1.92
CA LYS A 195 15.07 -16.64 -3.20
C LYS A 195 15.37 -15.15 -3.08
N GLU A 196 16.48 -14.74 -3.70
CA GLU A 196 16.78 -13.31 -3.88
C GLU A 196 15.74 -12.70 -4.85
N SER A 197 15.30 -11.50 -4.52
CA SER A 197 14.33 -10.74 -5.30
C SER A 197 14.55 -9.26 -5.07
N ALA A 198 13.81 -8.42 -5.80
CA ALA A 198 13.82 -7.00 -5.62
C ALA A 198 12.43 -6.46 -5.27
N GLY A 199 12.38 -5.51 -4.36
CA GLY A 199 11.25 -4.61 -4.15
C GLY A 199 11.53 -3.30 -4.89
N ARG A 200 10.48 -2.59 -5.29
CA ARG A 200 10.60 -1.28 -5.94
C ARG A 200 9.63 -0.30 -5.31
N GLY A 201 10.09 0.94 -5.17
CA GLY A 201 9.27 2.04 -4.68
C GLY A 201 9.74 3.38 -5.22
N ALA A 202 9.23 4.47 -4.70
CA ALA A 202 9.56 5.82 -5.17
C ALA A 202 11.04 6.17 -5.00
N GLY A 203 11.75 5.55 -4.03
CA GLY A 203 13.19 5.74 -3.81
C GLY A 203 14.08 4.82 -4.65
N GLY A 204 13.52 3.97 -5.51
CA GLY A 204 14.27 3.05 -6.36
C GLY A 204 14.09 1.57 -5.99
N GLU A 205 15.14 0.78 -6.24
CA GLU A 205 15.14 -0.66 -6.01
C GLU A 205 15.71 -1.01 -4.62
N GLN A 206 15.14 -2.02 -3.99
CA GLN A 206 15.49 -2.54 -2.68
C GLN A 206 15.73 -4.04 -2.77
N GLN A 207 16.82 -4.54 -2.19
CA GLN A 207 17.09 -5.98 -2.11
C GLN A 207 16.22 -6.64 -1.04
N ILE A 208 15.50 -7.66 -1.43
CA ILE A 208 14.69 -8.49 -0.56
C ILE A 208 14.99 -9.97 -0.78
N VAL A 209 14.73 -10.75 0.23
CA VAL A 209 14.65 -12.21 0.12
C VAL A 209 13.20 -12.61 0.24
N VAL A 210 12.74 -13.48 -0.61
CA VAL A 210 11.37 -13.99 -0.56
C VAL A 210 11.37 -15.45 -0.11
N GLY A 211 10.46 -15.76 0.79
CA GLY A 211 10.26 -17.09 1.33
C GLY A 211 8.80 -17.31 1.67
N ARG A 212 8.53 -18.36 2.46
CA ARG A 212 7.19 -18.66 2.95
C ARG A 212 7.17 -18.80 4.45
N ALA A 213 6.23 -18.14 5.10
CA ALA A 213 5.93 -18.42 6.48
C ALA A 213 5.07 -19.70 6.58
N LYS A 214 5.10 -20.37 7.75
CA LYS A 214 4.17 -21.46 8.04
C LYS A 214 2.72 -20.97 8.08
N ALA A 215 2.50 -19.83 8.74
CA ALA A 215 1.22 -19.15 8.80
C ALA A 215 1.38 -17.67 9.15
N ALA A 216 0.35 -16.88 8.84
CA ALA A 216 0.16 -15.54 9.36
C ALA A 216 -1.30 -15.36 9.80
N GLN A 217 -1.54 -14.47 10.76
CA GLN A 217 -2.88 -14.18 11.25
C GLN A 217 -3.12 -12.67 11.33
N VAL A 218 -4.26 -12.23 10.79
CA VAL A 218 -4.77 -10.86 10.87
C VAL A 218 -6.21 -10.93 11.35
N GLY A 219 -6.49 -10.37 12.53
CA GLY A 219 -7.78 -10.60 13.17
C GLY A 219 -8.05 -12.09 13.33
N ARG A 220 -9.24 -12.57 12.92
CA ARG A 220 -9.60 -14.00 12.93
C ARG A 220 -9.08 -14.79 11.73
N PHE A 221 -8.55 -14.12 10.69
CA PHE A 221 -8.16 -14.79 9.47
C PHE A 221 -6.75 -15.37 9.59
N VAL A 222 -6.63 -16.66 9.32
CA VAL A 222 -5.36 -17.38 9.31
C VAL A 222 -5.00 -17.71 7.86
N PHE A 223 -3.83 -17.27 7.43
CA PHE A 223 -3.27 -17.50 6.10
C PHE A 223 -2.20 -18.58 6.22
N THR A 224 -2.42 -19.72 5.55
CA THR A 224 -1.48 -20.84 5.57
C THR A 224 -0.48 -20.70 4.43
N ASN A 225 0.81 -20.84 4.76
CA ASN A 225 1.90 -20.80 3.79
C ASN A 225 1.97 -19.51 2.93
N PRO A 226 1.76 -18.31 3.53
CA PRO A 226 1.81 -17.06 2.77
C PRO A 226 3.23 -16.73 2.31
N THR A 227 3.33 -16.02 1.19
CA THR A 227 4.59 -15.43 0.75
C THR A 227 5.02 -14.31 1.70
N VAL A 228 6.32 -14.23 1.98
CA VAL A 228 6.90 -13.17 2.79
C VAL A 228 8.15 -12.60 2.12
N GLY A 229 8.23 -11.28 2.04
CA GLY A 229 9.43 -10.55 1.66
C GLY A 229 10.19 -10.13 2.92
N LEU A 230 11.50 -10.27 2.90
CA LEU A 230 12.41 -9.92 4.00
C LEU A 230 13.41 -8.89 3.48
N VAL A 231 13.32 -7.65 3.96
CA VAL A 231 14.24 -6.58 3.55
C VAL A 231 15.63 -6.82 4.10
N ARG A 232 16.64 -6.81 3.23
CA ARG A 232 18.04 -7.00 3.61
C ARG A 232 18.83 -5.70 3.72
N ASP A 233 18.46 -4.69 2.96
CA ASP A 233 19.16 -3.43 2.89
C ASP A 233 18.55 -2.40 3.84
N PRO A 234 19.21 -2.05 4.95
CA PRO A 234 18.67 -1.09 5.91
C PRO A 234 18.63 0.35 5.40
N GLU A 235 19.51 0.70 4.44
CA GLU A 235 19.60 2.07 3.93
C GLU A 235 18.48 2.37 2.93
N ARG A 236 17.90 1.32 2.32
CA ARG A 236 16.84 1.41 1.34
C ARG A 236 15.47 1.00 1.88
N ASP A 237 15.38 0.77 3.19
CA ASP A 237 14.17 0.40 3.89
C ASP A 237 13.37 1.63 4.32
N GLY A 238 12.62 2.20 3.38
CA GLY A 238 11.80 3.39 3.64
C GLY A 238 10.66 3.16 4.65
N ALA A 239 10.27 1.90 4.87
CA ALA A 239 9.24 1.51 5.82
C ALA A 239 9.75 1.42 7.27
N ALA A 240 11.09 1.45 7.48
CA ALA A 240 11.72 1.08 8.73
C ALA A 240 11.49 2.05 9.92
N LYS A 241 10.86 3.19 9.73
CA LYS A 241 10.75 4.20 10.80
C LYS A 241 9.64 3.89 11.80
N GLU A 242 8.56 3.25 11.36
CA GLU A 242 7.43 2.92 12.24
C GLU A 242 6.77 1.64 11.75
N GLY A 243 6.62 0.66 12.66
CA GLY A 243 6.14 -0.67 12.33
C GLY A 243 7.24 -1.64 11.91
N ASP A 244 6.85 -2.89 11.77
CA ASP A 244 7.74 -4.03 11.51
C ASP A 244 7.75 -4.43 10.04
N GLY A 245 6.99 -3.73 9.19
CA GLY A 245 6.82 -4.00 7.78
C GLY A 245 5.45 -3.61 7.24
N VAL A 246 4.99 -4.25 6.16
CA VAL A 246 3.69 -3.98 5.55
C VAL A 246 2.93 -5.27 5.22
N ILE A 247 1.59 -5.16 5.21
CA ILE A 247 0.65 -6.14 4.63
C ILE A 247 0.09 -5.57 3.33
N GLY A 248 0.15 -6.35 2.26
CA GLY A 248 -0.11 -5.83 0.92
C GLY A 248 -1.23 -6.51 0.15
N GLY A 249 -1.30 -6.16 -1.14
CA GLY A 249 -2.39 -6.48 -2.05
C GLY A 249 -2.67 -7.97 -2.23
N GLU A 250 -1.66 -8.84 -2.10
CA GLU A 250 -1.87 -10.29 -2.16
C GLU A 250 -2.78 -10.81 -1.03
N ILE A 251 -2.81 -10.14 0.12
CA ILE A 251 -3.78 -10.42 1.17
C ILE A 251 -5.10 -9.73 0.86
N PHE A 252 -5.07 -8.45 0.50
CA PHE A 252 -6.29 -7.67 0.32
C PHE A 252 -7.18 -8.17 -0.81
N ARG A 253 -6.63 -8.70 -1.90
CA ARG A 253 -7.42 -9.26 -3.01
C ARG A 253 -8.34 -10.41 -2.60
N ARG A 254 -8.11 -11.03 -1.43
CA ARG A 254 -8.91 -12.11 -0.84
C ARG A 254 -10.18 -11.61 -0.16
N PHE A 255 -10.37 -10.30 -0.16
CA PHE A 255 -11.46 -9.63 0.54
C PHE A 255 -12.10 -8.54 -0.32
N LYS A 256 -13.30 -8.16 0.06
CA LYS A 256 -13.74 -6.79 -0.10
C LYS A 256 -13.21 -6.03 1.11
N VAL A 257 -12.44 -4.99 0.86
CA VAL A 257 -11.75 -4.21 1.90
C VAL A 257 -12.43 -2.88 2.08
N ILE A 258 -12.76 -2.51 3.32
CA ILE A 258 -13.26 -1.17 3.64
C ILE A 258 -12.25 -0.51 4.57
N ILE A 259 -11.80 0.69 4.20
CA ILE A 259 -10.85 1.50 4.97
C ILE A 259 -11.57 2.75 5.44
N ASP A 260 -11.63 2.93 6.75
CA ASP A 260 -12.30 4.06 7.40
C ASP A 260 -11.34 4.73 8.39
N TYR A 261 -10.62 5.73 7.90
CA TYR A 261 -9.69 6.50 8.72
C TYR A 261 -10.41 7.28 9.83
N SER A 262 -11.65 7.73 9.58
CA SER A 262 -12.41 8.52 10.54
C SER A 262 -12.75 7.74 11.81
N ARG A 263 -12.94 6.42 11.70
CA ARG A 263 -13.20 5.50 12.80
C ARG A 263 -11.98 4.64 13.15
N ARG A 264 -10.85 4.86 12.45
CA ARG A 264 -9.61 4.09 12.64
C ARG A 264 -9.86 2.59 12.57
N GLN A 265 -10.45 2.14 11.47
CA GLN A 265 -10.77 0.74 11.27
C GLN A 265 -10.61 0.31 9.82
N MET A 266 -10.23 -0.94 9.64
CA MET A 266 -10.32 -1.68 8.40
C MET A 266 -11.36 -2.79 8.56
N ILE A 267 -12.18 -3.02 7.54
CA ILE A 267 -13.15 -4.11 7.56
C ILE A 267 -12.82 -5.07 6.43
N LEU A 268 -12.70 -6.34 6.76
CA LEU A 268 -12.40 -7.41 5.82
C LEU A 268 -13.60 -8.33 5.64
N GLU A 269 -14.24 -8.28 4.46
CA GLU A 269 -15.27 -9.25 4.05
C GLU A 269 -14.61 -10.28 3.14
N PRO A 270 -14.49 -11.55 3.56
CA PRO A 270 -13.86 -12.57 2.74
C PRO A 270 -14.64 -12.80 1.43
N ASN A 271 -13.91 -12.96 0.35
CA ASN A 271 -14.43 -13.36 -0.95
C ASN A 271 -14.08 -14.82 -1.27
N HIS A 272 -14.38 -15.30 -2.48
CA HIS A 272 -14.10 -16.68 -2.86
C HIS A 272 -12.60 -17.02 -2.98
N ASP A 273 -11.73 -16.00 -3.07
CA ASP A 273 -10.28 -16.15 -3.13
C ASP A 273 -9.60 -16.24 -1.75
N LEU A 274 -10.37 -16.23 -0.64
CA LEU A 274 -9.79 -16.25 0.71
C LEU A 274 -8.72 -17.34 0.86
N ASN A 275 -9.01 -18.55 0.36
CA ASN A 275 -8.12 -19.70 0.45
C ASN A 275 -7.39 -20.02 -0.88
N ALA A 276 -7.38 -19.09 -1.83
CA ALA A 276 -6.64 -19.27 -3.07
C ALA A 276 -5.14 -19.50 -2.78
N PRO A 277 -4.46 -20.39 -3.51
CA PRO A 277 -3.04 -20.63 -3.32
C PRO A 277 -2.24 -19.35 -3.56
N TYR A 278 -1.12 -19.24 -2.88
CA TYR A 278 -0.14 -18.21 -3.19
C TYR A 278 0.68 -18.60 -4.42
N PRO A 279 1.23 -17.66 -5.17
CA PRO A 279 2.10 -17.96 -6.32
C PRO A 279 3.20 -18.94 -5.92
N VAL A 280 3.47 -19.92 -6.81
CA VAL A 280 4.44 -20.99 -6.52
C VAL A 280 5.85 -20.41 -6.45
N ASP A 281 6.12 -19.41 -7.27
CA ASP A 281 7.37 -18.67 -7.28
C ASP A 281 7.08 -17.17 -7.20
N PRO A 282 7.60 -16.50 -6.18
CA PRO A 282 7.43 -15.06 -6.06
C PRO A 282 8.27 -14.25 -7.06
N GLY A 283 8.94 -14.91 -7.98
CA GLY A 283 9.75 -14.32 -9.05
C GLY A 283 9.35 -14.78 -10.45
N GLU A 284 8.26 -15.56 -10.59
CA GLU A 284 7.65 -15.93 -11.87
C GLU A 284 6.40 -15.15 -12.16
#